data_7d9791bb74ed524d755e21c34fd3432c
#
_entry.id   7d9791bb74ed524d755e21c34fd3432c
#
_cell.length_a   1.000
_cell.length_b   1.000
_cell.length_c   1.000
_cell.angle_alpha   90.00
_cell.angle_beta   90.00
_cell.angle_gamma   90.00
#
_symmetry.space_group_name_H-M   'P 1'
#
loop_
_entity.id
_entity.type
_entity.pdbx_description
1 polymer ?
#
loop_
_entity_poly.entity_id
_entity_poly.type
_entity_poly.pdbx_seq_one_letter_code
_entity_poly.pdbx_strand_id
1 'polypeptide(L)'
;MALDFNTDDLAKELLAYAKDCKEKFDLYVNTSAQQMEAYAKQNRPWKDRSARARQGLKGSATEEDNVYTITLSHSVSYGAFLEYAHEKKYAIIDPTIKIKSPEIMDGFESLIETSKI
;
A
#
# COMPACT_ATOMS: atom_id res chain seq x y z
N MET A 1 -20.31 -29.42 -35.69
CA MET A 1 -20.56 -28.77 -34.40
C MET A 1 -20.37 -27.28 -34.53
N ALA A 2 -21.40 -26.52 -34.31
CA ALA A 2 -21.32 -25.05 -34.38
C ALA A 2 -20.92 -24.48 -33.02
N LEU A 3 -19.95 -23.59 -33.03
CA LEU A 3 -19.56 -22.82 -31.85
C LEU A 3 -20.19 -21.44 -31.98
N ASP A 4 -21.19 -21.20 -31.17
CA ASP A 4 -21.80 -19.88 -31.09
C ASP A 4 -21.11 -19.07 -29.97
N PHE A 5 -20.40 -18.02 -30.39
CA PHE A 5 -19.85 -17.05 -29.45
C PHE A 5 -20.75 -15.83 -29.39
N ASN A 6 -21.31 -15.59 -28.21
CA ASN A 6 -21.95 -14.32 -27.94
C ASN A 6 -20.88 -13.36 -27.44
N THR A 7 -20.42 -12.48 -28.30
CA THR A 7 -19.36 -11.52 -27.96
C THR A 7 -19.79 -10.53 -26.88
N ASP A 8 -21.08 -10.25 -26.77
CA ASP A 8 -21.60 -9.36 -25.71
C ASP A 8 -21.48 -10.01 -24.35
N ASP A 9 -21.80 -11.31 -24.23
CA ASP A 9 -21.65 -12.04 -22.97
C ASP A 9 -20.18 -12.18 -22.59
N LEU A 10 -19.30 -12.45 -23.56
CA LEU A 10 -17.87 -12.51 -23.32
C LEU A 10 -17.33 -11.18 -22.82
N ALA A 11 -17.74 -10.07 -23.43
CA ALA A 11 -17.35 -8.73 -23.01
C ALA A 11 -17.80 -8.44 -21.59
N LYS A 12 -19.05 -8.82 -21.23
CA LYS A 12 -19.56 -8.66 -19.87
C LYS A 12 -18.76 -9.48 -18.87
N GLU A 13 -18.41 -10.72 -19.20
CA GLU A 13 -17.61 -11.58 -18.34
C GLU A 13 -16.21 -10.99 -18.13
N LEU A 14 -15.58 -10.49 -19.19
CA LEU A 14 -14.26 -9.85 -19.08
C LEU A 14 -14.30 -8.58 -18.23
N LEU A 15 -15.35 -7.76 -18.39
CA LEU A 15 -15.51 -6.56 -17.57
C LEU A 15 -15.74 -6.90 -16.10
N ALA A 16 -16.56 -7.93 -15.82
CA ALA A 16 -16.79 -8.39 -14.45
C ALA A 16 -15.51 -8.93 -13.83
N TYR A 17 -14.71 -9.68 -14.60
CA TYR A 17 -13.41 -10.18 -14.15
C TYR A 17 -12.45 -9.05 -13.86
N ALA A 18 -12.35 -8.07 -14.75
CA ALA A 18 -11.47 -6.92 -14.58
C ALA A 18 -11.85 -6.10 -13.34
N LYS A 19 -13.16 -5.91 -13.10
CA LYS A 19 -13.65 -5.23 -11.91
C LYS A 19 -13.29 -6.00 -10.63
N ASP A 20 -13.46 -7.31 -10.63
CA ASP A 20 -13.12 -8.16 -9.50
C ASP A 20 -11.62 -8.09 -9.18
N CYS A 21 -10.77 -8.15 -10.21
CA CYS A 21 -9.32 -8.00 -10.04
C CYS A 21 -8.97 -6.64 -9.46
N LYS A 22 -9.60 -5.58 -9.94
CA LYS A 22 -9.37 -4.22 -9.44
C LYS A 22 -9.73 -4.11 -7.97
N GLU A 23 -10.88 -4.67 -7.56
CA GLU A 23 -11.29 -4.66 -6.17
C GLU A 23 -10.29 -5.40 -5.28
N LYS A 24 -9.75 -6.52 -5.74
CA LYS A 24 -8.72 -7.27 -5.01
C LYS A 24 -7.42 -6.48 -4.87
N PHE A 25 -6.98 -5.82 -5.94
CA PHE A 25 -5.77 -5.00 -5.92
C PHE A 25 -5.94 -3.79 -5.01
N ASP A 26 -7.10 -3.12 -5.10
CA ASP A 26 -7.41 -1.97 -4.23
C ASP A 26 -7.37 -2.39 -2.76
N LEU A 27 -7.99 -3.51 -2.42
CA LEU A 27 -7.99 -4.03 -1.05
C LEU A 27 -6.58 -4.36 -0.59
N TYR A 28 -5.79 -5.04 -1.42
CA TYR A 28 -4.42 -5.41 -1.09
C TYR A 28 -3.55 -4.17 -0.82
N VAL A 29 -3.62 -3.18 -1.71
CA VAL A 29 -2.80 -1.97 -1.60
C VAL A 29 -3.20 -1.14 -0.39
N ASN A 30 -4.50 -0.99 -0.13
CA ASN A 30 -4.98 -0.28 1.07
C ASN A 30 -4.59 -1.01 2.36
N THR A 31 -4.70 -2.32 2.40
CA THR A 31 -4.26 -3.13 3.54
C THR A 31 -2.76 -2.99 3.77
N SER A 32 -1.97 -3.00 2.70
CA SER A 32 -0.52 -2.83 2.77
C SER A 32 -0.15 -1.45 3.33
N ALA A 33 -0.86 -0.40 2.93
CA ALA A 33 -0.65 0.95 3.46
C ALA A 33 -0.91 1.00 4.97
N GLN A 34 -1.97 0.35 5.42
CA GLN A 34 -2.29 0.24 6.85
C GLN A 34 -1.24 -0.56 7.62
N GLN A 35 -0.72 -1.62 7.02
CA GLN A 35 0.35 -2.43 7.62
C GLN A 35 1.64 -1.63 7.76
N MET A 36 1.99 -0.82 6.76
CA MET A 36 3.14 0.09 6.84
C MET A 36 2.97 1.11 7.97
N GLU A 37 1.78 1.69 8.09
CA GLU A 37 1.47 2.63 9.17
C GLU A 37 1.62 1.95 10.54
N ALA A 38 1.06 0.76 10.71
CA ALA A 38 1.14 0.00 11.96
C ALA A 38 2.59 -0.35 12.30
N TYR A 39 3.37 -0.81 11.33
CA TYR A 39 4.78 -1.12 11.51
C TYR A 39 5.57 0.11 11.97
N ALA A 40 5.35 1.26 11.32
CA ALA A 40 6.03 2.50 11.68
C ALA A 40 5.68 2.93 13.10
N LYS A 41 4.41 2.83 13.49
CA LYS A 41 3.98 3.17 14.84
C LYS A 41 4.59 2.25 15.91
N GLN A 42 4.68 0.94 15.61
CA GLN A 42 5.23 -0.04 16.55
C GLN A 42 6.74 0.04 16.68
N ASN A 43 7.43 0.41 15.63
CA ASN A 43 8.89 0.37 15.57
C ASN A 43 9.54 1.75 15.60
N ARG A 44 8.79 2.77 15.99
CA ARG A 44 9.31 4.12 16.11
C ARG A 44 10.49 4.17 17.07
N PRO A 45 11.58 4.88 16.70
CA PRO A 45 12.79 4.91 17.54
C PRO A 45 12.74 5.96 18.65
N TRP A 46 11.66 6.74 18.79
CA TRP A 46 11.50 7.76 19.81
C TRP A 46 10.51 7.30 20.87
N LYS A 47 10.62 7.92 22.06
CA LYS A 47 9.63 7.73 23.10
C LYS A 47 8.47 8.71 22.92
N ASP A 48 7.26 8.23 23.09
CA ASP A 48 6.08 9.10 23.09
C ASP A 48 6.06 9.96 24.34
N ARG A 49 5.95 11.27 24.17
CA ARG A 49 5.64 12.18 25.27
C ARG A 49 4.13 12.41 25.35
N SER A 50 3.49 12.56 24.19
CA SER A 50 2.06 12.81 24.07
C SER A 50 1.39 11.89 23.02
N ALA A 51 2.10 10.94 22.46
CA ALA A 51 1.67 10.06 21.39
C ALA A 51 1.34 10.77 20.06
N ARG A 52 1.52 12.10 19.96
CA ARG A 52 1.14 12.87 18.76
C ARG A 52 1.96 12.49 17.54
N ALA A 53 3.28 12.29 17.71
CA ALA A 53 4.14 11.90 16.60
C ALA A 53 3.75 10.52 16.05
N ARG A 54 3.46 9.56 16.93
CA ARG A 54 3.00 8.24 16.55
C ARG A 54 1.64 8.30 15.86
N GLN A 55 0.70 9.04 16.42
CA GLN A 55 -0.64 9.20 15.84
C GLN A 55 -0.61 9.95 14.51
N GLY A 56 0.41 10.77 14.29
CA GLY A 56 0.61 11.51 13.05
C GLY A 56 1.20 10.69 11.90
N LEU A 57 1.68 9.47 12.17
CA LEU A 57 2.15 8.57 11.12
C LEU A 57 0.95 8.02 10.37
N LYS A 58 0.91 8.23 9.07
CA LYS A 58 -0.21 7.82 8.22
C LYS A 58 0.29 7.08 6.98
N GLY A 59 -0.31 5.91 6.72
CA GLY A 59 -0.16 5.21 5.47
C GLY A 59 -1.41 5.40 4.62
N SER A 60 -1.23 5.68 3.36
CA SER A 60 -2.33 5.85 2.41
C SER A 60 -1.96 5.21 1.08
N ALA A 61 -2.98 4.86 0.32
CA ALA A 61 -2.83 4.30 -1.01
C ALA A 61 -3.68 5.07 -1.99
N THR A 62 -3.11 5.34 -3.17
CA THR A 62 -3.82 5.97 -4.27
C THR A 62 -3.62 5.18 -5.54
N GLU A 63 -4.54 5.33 -6.48
CA GLU A 63 -4.45 4.72 -7.81
C GLU A 63 -4.77 5.79 -8.84
N GLU A 64 -3.92 5.90 -9.86
CA GLU A 64 -4.09 6.79 -10.99
C GLU A 64 -3.50 6.13 -12.23
N ASP A 65 -4.29 6.01 -13.29
CA ASP A 65 -3.87 5.40 -14.56
C ASP A 65 -3.25 4.01 -14.38
N ASN A 66 -3.85 3.17 -13.53
CA ASN A 66 -3.38 1.82 -13.19
C ASN A 66 -2.02 1.79 -12.45
N VAL A 67 -1.61 2.93 -11.88
CA VAL A 67 -0.43 3.00 -11.02
C VAL A 67 -0.88 3.11 -9.57
N TYR A 68 -0.49 2.15 -8.75
CA TYR A 68 -0.76 2.16 -7.32
C TYR A 68 0.42 2.77 -6.58
N THR A 69 0.12 3.74 -5.73
CA THR A 69 1.12 4.41 -4.90
C THR A 69 0.75 4.28 -3.43
N ILE A 70 1.67 3.78 -2.61
CA ILE A 70 1.53 3.74 -1.17
C ILE A 70 2.42 4.84 -0.60
N THR A 71 1.84 5.69 0.25
CA THR A 71 2.55 6.80 0.87
C THR A 71 2.52 6.66 2.38
N LEU A 72 3.68 6.77 3.01
CA LEU A 72 3.82 6.85 4.45
C LEU A 72 4.30 8.26 4.79
N SER A 73 3.60 8.95 5.68
CA SER A 73 3.88 10.35 5.97
C SER A 73 3.71 10.68 7.45
N HIS A 74 4.34 11.79 7.87
CA HIS A 74 4.08 12.43 9.15
C HIS A 74 3.09 13.56 8.95
N SER A 75 2.05 13.63 9.80
CA SER A 75 1.10 14.74 9.79
C SER A 75 1.43 15.81 10.84
N VAL A 76 2.37 15.54 11.75
CA VAL A 76 2.79 16.52 12.76
C VAL A 76 3.87 17.45 12.22
N SER A 77 3.90 18.68 12.72
CA SER A 77 4.81 19.71 12.23
C SER A 77 6.29 19.39 12.47
N TYR A 78 6.61 18.59 13.47
CA TYR A 78 7.98 18.19 13.79
C TYR A 78 8.35 16.82 13.19
N GLY A 79 7.50 16.25 12.33
CA GLY A 79 7.75 14.95 11.70
C GLY A 79 9.02 14.94 10.85
N ALA A 80 9.25 15.99 10.06
CA ALA A 80 10.46 16.11 9.26
C ALA A 80 11.72 16.17 10.15
N PHE A 81 11.65 16.84 11.29
CA PHE A 81 12.74 16.88 12.26
C PHE A 81 13.06 15.47 12.78
N LEU A 82 12.04 14.68 13.14
CA LEU A 82 12.23 13.30 13.60
C LEU A 82 12.88 12.43 12.50
N GLU A 83 12.52 12.66 11.24
CA GLU A 83 13.02 11.84 10.15
C GLU A 83 14.47 12.18 9.76
N TYR A 84 14.86 13.46 9.79
CA TYR A 84 16.13 13.92 9.23
C TYR A 84 17.16 14.43 10.24
N ALA A 85 16.74 14.83 11.45
CA ALA A 85 17.66 15.36 12.45
C ALA A 85 18.46 14.22 13.13
N HIS A 86 19.53 14.59 13.83
CA HIS A 86 20.38 13.67 14.60
C HIS A 86 20.88 12.48 13.76
N GLU A 87 21.33 12.74 12.55
CA GLU A 87 21.85 11.71 11.63
C GLU A 87 20.85 10.59 11.38
N LYS A 88 19.56 10.95 11.30
CA LYS A 88 18.45 10.04 11.09
C LYS A 88 18.23 9.04 12.25
N LYS A 89 18.69 9.37 13.45
CA LYS A 89 18.52 8.51 14.62
C LYS A 89 17.06 8.16 14.90
N TYR A 90 16.14 9.11 14.61
CA TYR A 90 14.70 8.93 14.84
C TYR A 90 13.92 8.71 13.55
N ALA A 91 14.59 8.37 12.45
CA ALA A 91 13.93 8.09 11.19
C ALA A 91 13.12 6.80 11.28
N ILE A 92 11.91 6.80 10.76
CA ILE A 92 11.06 5.61 10.69
C ILE A 92 10.44 5.42 9.30
N ILE A 93 10.22 6.50 8.55
CA ILE A 93 9.61 6.39 7.21
C ILE A 93 10.55 5.64 6.27
N ASP A 94 11.79 6.09 6.14
CA ASP A 94 12.77 5.47 5.25
C ASP A 94 13.07 4.01 5.64
N PRO A 95 13.34 3.69 6.92
CA PRO A 95 13.52 2.29 7.31
C PRO A 95 12.28 1.41 7.06
N THR A 96 11.09 1.93 7.32
CA THR A 96 9.83 1.19 7.09
C THR A 96 9.68 0.87 5.61
N ILE A 97 9.89 1.84 4.73
CA ILE A 97 9.80 1.64 3.28
C ILE A 97 10.81 0.58 2.83
N LYS A 98 12.05 0.66 3.29
CA LYS A 98 13.09 -0.30 2.91
C LYS A 98 12.79 -1.72 3.34
N ILE A 99 12.18 -1.90 4.52
CA ILE A 99 11.86 -3.22 5.05
C ILE A 99 10.58 -3.77 4.42
N LYS A 100 9.54 -2.95 4.30
CA LYS A 100 8.20 -3.39 3.88
C LYS A 100 8.00 -3.43 2.37
N SER A 101 8.70 -2.59 1.59
CA SER A 101 8.49 -2.55 0.14
C SER A 101 8.74 -3.89 -0.55
N PRO A 102 9.84 -4.62 -0.27
CA PRO A 102 10.03 -5.93 -0.92
C PRO A 102 8.92 -6.91 -0.60
N GLU A 103 8.46 -6.97 0.65
CA GLU A 103 7.37 -7.85 1.06
C GLU A 103 6.06 -7.52 0.33
N ILE A 104 5.75 -6.22 0.23
CA ILE A 104 4.54 -5.75 -0.44
C ILE A 104 4.61 -6.05 -1.94
N MET A 105 5.76 -5.79 -2.56
CA MET A 105 5.95 -6.06 -4.00
C MET A 105 5.84 -7.56 -4.30
N ASP A 106 6.44 -8.42 -3.49
CA ASP A 106 6.34 -9.87 -3.66
C ASP A 106 4.90 -10.35 -3.51
N GLY A 107 4.17 -9.84 -2.53
CA GLY A 107 2.76 -10.19 -2.34
C GLY A 107 1.89 -9.70 -3.49
N PHE A 108 2.17 -8.53 -4.04
CA PHE A 108 1.44 -7.99 -5.17
C PHE A 108 1.69 -8.82 -6.44
N GLU A 109 2.93 -9.24 -6.69
CA GLU A 109 3.27 -10.13 -7.80
C GLU A 109 2.53 -11.46 -7.68
N SER A 110 2.49 -12.04 -6.48
CA SER A 110 1.74 -13.27 -6.22
C SER A 110 0.25 -13.10 -6.51
N LEU A 111 -0.31 -11.96 -6.13
CA LEU A 111 -1.72 -11.66 -6.39
C LEU A 111 -1.99 -11.55 -7.89
N ILE A 112 -1.10 -10.93 -8.65
CA ILE A 112 -1.21 -10.83 -10.10
C ILE A 112 -1.18 -12.23 -10.72
N GLU A 113 -0.25 -13.09 -10.30
CA GLU A 113 -0.13 -14.46 -10.83
C GLU A 113 -1.37 -15.30 -10.56
N THR A 114 -1.95 -15.19 -9.37
CA THR A 114 -3.17 -15.93 -9.03
C THR A 114 -4.41 -15.38 -9.71
N SER A 115 -4.34 -14.16 -10.25
CA SER A 115 -5.46 -13.51 -10.94
C SER A 115 -5.41 -13.68 -12.47
N LYS A 116 -4.40 -14.32 -13.00
CA LYS A 116 -4.30 -14.58 -14.44
C LYS A 116 -5.38 -15.57 -14.91
N ILE A 117 -5.93 -15.27 -16.06
CA ILE A 117 -6.92 -16.13 -16.72
C ILE A 117 -6.24 -17.32 -17.37
#